data_15529a988fbb42d21b41069cbcc745b4
#
_entry.id   15529a988fbb42d21b41069cbcc745b4
#
_cell.length_a   1.000
_cell.length_b   1.000
_cell.length_c   1.000
_cell.angle_alpha   90.00
_cell.angle_beta   90.00
_cell.angle_gamma   90.00
#
_symmetry.space_group_name_H-M   'P 1'
#
loop_
_entity.id
_entity.type
_entity.pdbx_description
1 polymer ?
#
loop_
_entity_poly.entity_id
_entity_poly.type
_entity_poly.pdbx_seq_one_letter_code
_entity_poly.pdbx_strand_id
1 'polypeptide(L)'
;MSRVYNFSAGPAVLPEEVLQEAADEMLDYRGCGMSVMEMSHRSKMFEEIIHTAEADLRELMGIPSNYKVLFLQGGASQQFAMIPMNFMKNKVADYIITGQWAKKAFAEAKLYGQANAVASSADKTFSYIPDCSDLPISENADYVYICENNTIYGTKFKALPNTKGKPLVADVSSCFLSEPVEVEKYAMLYGGAQKNVGPAGVVIAIIREDMITEDVLPGTPTMLRYKTHADAESLYNTPPAYGIYMCGKVFQWLKRKGGLSAMKEYNEKKAKLLYDFLDQSQMFKGTVEKKDRSLMNVPFVTGDPDLDALFVKESKAAGLENLKGHRTVGGMRASIYNAMPMAGVEKLVTFMEDFEKKNRK
;
A
#
# COMPACT_ATOMS: atom_id res chain seq x y z
N MET A 1 22.03 -17.46 -11.24
CA MET A 1 20.64 -17.69 -11.71
C MET A 1 19.99 -16.32 -11.95
N SER A 2 19.30 -16.13 -13.06
CA SER A 2 18.52 -14.88 -13.25
C SER A 2 17.31 -14.89 -12.32
N ARG A 3 16.99 -13.75 -11.68
CA ARG A 3 15.79 -13.62 -10.85
C ARG A 3 14.52 -13.70 -11.70
N VAL A 4 13.46 -14.26 -11.14
CA VAL A 4 12.12 -14.25 -11.77
C VAL A 4 11.49 -12.85 -11.61
N TYR A 5 10.53 -12.51 -12.48
CA TYR A 5 9.69 -11.33 -12.29
C TYR A 5 8.50 -11.68 -11.40
N ASN A 6 8.48 -11.13 -10.19
CA ASN A 6 7.48 -11.41 -9.17
C ASN A 6 6.36 -10.34 -9.21
N PHE A 7 5.17 -10.73 -9.68
CA PHE A 7 3.97 -9.88 -9.75
C PHE A 7 3.06 -10.02 -8.53
N SER A 8 3.58 -10.53 -7.41
CA SER A 8 2.80 -10.69 -6.17
C SER A 8 2.25 -9.35 -5.67
N ALA A 9 1.02 -9.38 -5.16
CA ALA A 9 0.39 -8.21 -4.57
C ALA A 9 0.90 -7.84 -3.16
N GLY A 10 1.60 -8.77 -2.51
CA GLY A 10 2.18 -8.57 -1.19
C GLY A 10 2.27 -9.89 -0.38
N PRO A 11 3.44 -10.18 0.22
CA PRO A 11 4.72 -9.51 0.03
C PRO A 11 5.13 -9.41 -1.44
N ALA A 12 5.60 -8.22 -1.85
CA ALA A 12 5.88 -7.91 -3.25
C ALA A 12 7.39 -7.89 -3.56
N VAL A 13 7.71 -7.65 -4.82
CA VAL A 13 9.08 -7.46 -5.28
C VAL A 13 9.74 -6.28 -4.54
N LEU A 14 11.01 -6.45 -4.15
CA LEU A 14 11.87 -5.41 -3.61
C LEU A 14 12.93 -5.01 -4.66
N PRO A 15 13.45 -3.77 -4.61
CA PRO A 15 14.54 -3.36 -5.49
C PRO A 15 15.75 -4.25 -5.28
N GLU A 16 16.32 -4.76 -6.36
CA GLU A 16 17.50 -5.67 -6.29
C GLU A 16 18.69 -4.99 -5.66
N GLU A 17 18.90 -3.70 -5.96
CA GLU A 17 19.94 -2.86 -5.37
C GLU A 17 19.81 -2.83 -3.82
N VAL A 18 18.60 -2.70 -3.30
CA VAL A 18 18.32 -2.69 -1.85
C VAL A 18 18.61 -4.07 -1.22
N LEU A 19 18.21 -5.13 -1.91
CA LEU A 19 18.49 -6.50 -1.43
C LEU A 19 19.99 -6.79 -1.40
N GLN A 20 20.74 -6.30 -2.40
CA GLN A 20 22.19 -6.46 -2.44
C GLN A 20 22.87 -5.67 -1.33
N GLU A 21 22.51 -4.39 -1.14
CA GLU A 21 23.00 -3.56 -0.04
C GLU A 21 22.75 -4.24 1.32
N ALA A 22 21.56 -4.81 1.51
CA ALA A 22 21.21 -5.51 2.74
C ALA A 22 21.99 -6.82 2.93
N ALA A 23 22.28 -7.54 1.84
CA ALA A 23 23.12 -8.76 1.88
C ALA A 23 24.57 -8.43 2.23
N ASP A 24 25.12 -7.34 1.71
CA ASP A 24 26.48 -6.90 1.99
C ASP A 24 26.66 -6.47 3.46
N GLU A 25 25.60 -5.88 4.04
CA GLU A 25 25.59 -5.45 5.46
C GLU A 25 25.04 -6.53 6.43
N MET A 26 24.69 -7.73 5.93
CA MET A 26 24.00 -8.76 6.73
C MET A 26 24.77 -9.21 7.96
N LEU A 27 26.06 -9.39 7.87
CA LEU A 27 26.92 -9.83 8.99
C LEU A 27 27.58 -8.67 9.71
N ASP A 28 27.77 -7.55 9.04
CA ASP A 28 28.54 -6.43 9.56
C ASP A 28 27.99 -5.09 9.03
N TYR A 29 27.07 -4.52 9.79
CA TYR A 29 26.51 -3.21 9.46
C TYR A 29 27.55 -2.11 9.65
N ARG A 30 28.03 -1.54 8.54
CA ARG A 30 28.99 -0.41 8.52
C ARG A 30 30.24 -0.60 9.39
N GLY A 31 30.75 -1.81 9.50
CA GLY A 31 31.99 -2.10 10.26
C GLY A 31 31.81 -2.21 11.77
N CYS A 32 30.55 -2.35 12.26
CA CYS A 32 30.29 -2.48 13.69
C CYS A 32 30.43 -3.90 14.23
N GLY A 33 30.67 -4.89 13.37
CA GLY A 33 30.86 -6.29 13.73
C GLY A 33 29.58 -7.04 14.10
N MET A 34 28.38 -6.48 13.80
CA MET A 34 27.10 -7.18 14.02
C MET A 34 26.07 -6.85 12.95
N SER A 35 25.09 -7.74 12.79
CA SER A 35 23.90 -7.53 11.96
C SER A 35 22.95 -6.53 12.60
N VAL A 36 22.18 -5.80 11.76
CA VAL A 36 21.04 -4.99 12.25
C VAL A 36 20.02 -5.85 13.01
N MET A 37 19.90 -7.15 12.67
CA MET A 37 19.00 -8.07 13.38
C MET A 37 19.40 -8.35 14.82
N GLU A 38 20.68 -8.15 15.17
CA GLU A 38 21.22 -8.39 16.52
C GLU A 38 21.30 -7.12 17.36
N MET A 39 21.06 -5.94 16.75
CA MET A 39 21.18 -4.66 17.44
C MET A 39 20.11 -4.47 18.49
N SER A 40 20.51 -4.01 19.67
CA SER A 40 19.54 -3.45 20.61
C SER A 40 18.85 -2.23 19.98
N HIS A 41 17.53 -2.22 20.04
CA HIS A 41 16.75 -1.05 19.60
C HIS A 41 16.97 0.21 20.46
N ARG A 42 17.67 0.08 21.59
CA ARG A 42 18.09 1.19 22.48
C ARG A 42 19.54 1.60 22.25
N SER A 43 20.21 1.05 21.24
CA SER A 43 21.55 1.48 20.86
C SER A 43 21.50 2.75 20.02
N LYS A 44 22.48 3.62 20.17
CA LYS A 44 22.62 4.83 19.33
C LYS A 44 22.62 4.50 17.83
N MET A 45 23.17 3.35 17.48
CA MET A 45 23.25 2.90 16.09
C MET A 45 21.85 2.59 15.51
N PHE A 46 21.00 1.94 16.29
CA PHE A 46 19.63 1.68 15.84
C PHE A 46 18.76 2.96 15.87
N GLU A 47 18.96 3.82 16.85
CA GLU A 47 18.34 5.16 16.88
C GLU A 47 18.68 5.95 15.60
N GLU A 48 19.93 5.90 15.14
CA GLU A 48 20.32 6.50 13.86
C GLU A 48 19.59 5.88 12.67
N ILE A 49 19.42 4.55 12.65
CA ILE A 49 18.70 3.84 11.57
C ILE A 49 17.25 4.32 11.49
N ILE A 50 16.53 4.32 12.61
CA ILE A 50 15.10 4.67 12.60
C ILE A 50 14.89 6.17 12.33
N HIS A 51 15.70 7.05 12.91
CA HIS A 51 15.62 8.49 12.67
C HIS A 51 15.97 8.85 11.23
N THR A 52 16.97 8.18 10.64
CA THR A 52 17.30 8.36 9.22
C THR A 52 16.15 7.89 8.33
N ALA A 53 15.54 6.74 8.63
CA ALA A 53 14.38 6.26 7.89
C ALA A 53 13.19 7.24 7.98
N GLU A 54 12.93 7.81 9.16
CA GLU A 54 11.89 8.83 9.32
C GLU A 54 12.23 10.11 8.54
N ALA A 55 13.46 10.59 8.62
CA ALA A 55 13.91 11.79 7.92
C ALA A 55 13.79 11.64 6.39
N ASP A 56 14.22 10.50 5.85
CA ASP A 56 14.13 10.19 4.43
C ASP A 56 12.66 10.10 3.96
N LEU A 57 11.78 9.51 4.78
CA LEU A 57 10.35 9.45 4.47
C LEU A 57 9.71 10.84 4.49
N ARG A 58 10.07 11.67 5.49
CA ARG A 58 9.60 13.06 5.58
C ARG A 58 10.01 13.88 4.37
N GLU A 59 11.25 13.75 3.94
CA GLU A 59 11.76 14.44 2.75
C GLU A 59 11.04 13.97 1.47
N LEU A 60 10.89 12.66 1.26
CA LEU A 60 10.22 12.09 0.08
C LEU A 60 8.77 12.56 -0.08
N MET A 61 8.05 12.65 1.02
CA MET A 61 6.62 12.97 1.01
C MET A 61 6.31 14.43 1.34
N GLY A 62 7.30 15.24 1.73
CA GLY A 62 7.06 16.59 2.22
C GLY A 62 6.21 16.61 3.50
N ILE A 63 6.44 15.68 4.44
CA ILE A 63 5.61 15.56 5.65
C ILE A 63 5.82 16.76 6.56
N PRO A 64 4.76 17.55 6.88
CA PRO A 64 4.87 18.70 7.76
C PRO A 64 5.30 18.32 9.19
N SER A 65 5.88 19.29 9.92
CA SER A 65 6.37 19.07 11.29
C SER A 65 5.27 18.72 12.30
N ASN A 66 4.02 19.12 12.03
CA ASN A 66 2.84 18.81 12.85
C ASN A 66 2.23 17.43 12.57
N TYR A 67 3.02 16.50 11.99
CA TYR A 67 2.67 15.09 11.82
C TYR A 67 3.70 14.23 12.53
N LYS A 68 3.21 13.15 13.16
CA LYS A 68 4.05 12.06 13.68
C LYS A 68 4.16 10.95 12.65
N VAL A 69 5.36 10.42 12.49
CA VAL A 69 5.63 9.21 11.71
C VAL A 69 5.88 8.07 12.68
N LEU A 70 5.08 7.01 12.57
CA LEU A 70 5.15 5.86 13.46
C LEU A 70 5.50 4.60 12.66
N PHE A 71 6.45 3.84 13.17
CA PHE A 71 6.78 2.49 12.69
C PHE A 71 6.17 1.46 13.65
N LEU A 72 5.10 0.80 13.19
CA LEU A 72 4.26 -0.07 14.01
C LEU A 72 4.35 -1.53 13.55
N GLN A 73 3.88 -2.44 14.38
CA GLN A 73 3.70 -3.86 14.09
C GLN A 73 2.21 -4.16 13.78
N GLY A 74 1.85 -5.42 13.64
CA GLY A 74 0.47 -5.90 13.53
C GLY A 74 -0.14 -5.87 12.14
N GLY A 75 0.58 -5.39 11.12
CA GLY A 75 0.09 -5.24 9.77
C GLY A 75 -1.00 -4.16 9.64
N ALA A 76 -1.35 -3.81 8.40
CA ALA A 76 -2.40 -2.84 8.13
C ALA A 76 -3.77 -3.26 8.72
N SER A 77 -4.01 -4.56 8.90
CA SER A 77 -5.27 -5.05 9.48
C SER A 77 -5.45 -4.66 10.95
N GLN A 78 -4.36 -4.52 11.73
CA GLN A 78 -4.46 -4.03 13.10
C GLN A 78 -4.93 -2.58 13.15
N GLN A 79 -4.64 -1.78 12.13
CA GLN A 79 -5.09 -0.40 12.04
C GLN A 79 -6.62 -0.30 11.93
N PHE A 80 -7.29 -1.31 11.37
CA PHE A 80 -8.75 -1.34 11.33
C PHE A 80 -9.38 -1.26 12.73
N ALA A 81 -8.71 -1.82 13.75
CA ALA A 81 -9.10 -1.72 15.15
C ALA A 81 -8.51 -0.46 15.81
N MET A 82 -7.23 -0.16 15.62
CA MET A 82 -6.57 0.98 16.26
C MET A 82 -7.21 2.32 15.89
N ILE A 83 -7.58 2.51 14.62
CA ILE A 83 -8.19 3.76 14.15
C ILE A 83 -9.47 4.09 14.93
N PRO A 84 -10.50 3.24 14.97
CA PRO A 84 -11.69 3.54 15.77
C PRO A 84 -11.39 3.65 17.26
N MET A 85 -10.52 2.82 17.83
CA MET A 85 -10.16 2.91 19.25
C MET A 85 -9.57 4.27 19.62
N ASN A 86 -8.81 4.90 18.72
CA ASN A 86 -8.16 6.18 18.99
C ASN A 86 -8.97 7.40 18.53
N PHE A 87 -9.78 7.27 17.49
CA PHE A 87 -10.38 8.41 16.82
C PHE A 87 -11.91 8.51 16.96
N MET A 88 -12.64 7.42 17.22
CA MET A 88 -14.11 7.43 17.31
C MET A 88 -14.64 7.99 18.62
N LYS A 89 -14.33 9.25 18.95
CA LYS A 89 -14.72 9.91 20.21
C LYS A 89 -16.24 10.10 20.33
N ASN A 90 -16.91 10.51 19.24
CA ASN A 90 -18.37 10.61 19.13
C ASN A 90 -19.02 9.27 18.79
N LYS A 91 -18.22 8.21 18.62
CA LYS A 91 -18.63 6.86 18.20
C LYS A 91 -19.33 6.83 16.83
N VAL A 92 -18.99 7.75 15.94
CA VAL A 92 -19.51 7.80 14.57
C VAL A 92 -18.36 7.98 13.59
N ALA A 93 -18.32 7.16 12.52
CA ALA A 93 -17.36 7.31 11.42
C ALA A 93 -17.99 6.91 10.10
N ASP A 94 -17.56 7.57 9.03
CA ASP A 94 -18.08 7.36 7.68
C ASP A 94 -17.02 6.66 6.82
N TYR A 95 -17.48 5.72 6.00
CA TYR A 95 -16.62 4.86 5.17
C TYR A 95 -17.04 4.91 3.71
N ILE A 96 -16.08 5.06 2.80
CA ILE A 96 -16.27 4.88 1.36
C ILE A 96 -15.76 3.49 0.99
N ILE A 97 -16.67 2.61 0.58
CA ILE A 97 -16.37 1.18 0.40
C ILE A 97 -16.13 0.89 -1.08
N THR A 98 -14.85 0.95 -1.47
CA THR A 98 -14.40 0.71 -2.84
C THR A 98 -13.66 -0.62 -3.02
N GLY A 99 -13.67 -1.48 -2.01
CA GLY A 99 -13.03 -2.78 -2.07
C GLY A 99 -13.08 -3.55 -0.76
N GLN A 100 -12.46 -4.73 -0.79
CA GLN A 100 -12.49 -5.67 0.34
C GLN A 100 -11.81 -5.11 1.60
N TRP A 101 -10.74 -4.31 1.45
CA TRP A 101 -10.02 -3.77 2.61
C TRP A 101 -10.83 -2.69 3.31
N ALA A 102 -11.42 -1.75 2.57
CA ALA A 102 -12.36 -0.78 3.14
C ALA A 102 -13.58 -1.47 3.78
N LYS A 103 -14.11 -2.57 3.16
CA LYS A 103 -15.20 -3.36 3.73
C LYS A 103 -14.80 -4.01 5.07
N LYS A 104 -13.57 -4.52 5.19
CA LYS A 104 -13.07 -5.08 6.46
C LYS A 104 -12.88 -4.01 7.52
N ALA A 105 -12.28 -2.87 7.18
CA ALA A 105 -12.14 -1.74 8.09
C ALA A 105 -13.49 -1.24 8.59
N PHE A 106 -14.47 -1.13 7.70
CA PHE A 106 -15.85 -0.78 8.04
C PHE A 106 -16.52 -1.79 9.00
N ALA A 107 -16.32 -3.08 8.74
CA ALA A 107 -16.88 -4.12 9.62
C ALA A 107 -16.24 -4.09 11.02
N GLU A 108 -14.94 -3.85 11.11
CA GLU A 108 -14.22 -3.71 12.38
C GLU A 108 -14.69 -2.48 13.15
N ALA A 109 -14.85 -1.33 12.50
CA ALA A 109 -15.29 -0.08 13.14
C ALA A 109 -16.67 -0.22 13.81
N LYS A 110 -17.55 -1.06 13.30
CA LYS A 110 -18.87 -1.35 13.91
C LYS A 110 -18.78 -1.98 15.29
N LEU A 111 -17.65 -2.55 15.67
CA LEU A 111 -17.43 -3.08 17.00
C LEU A 111 -17.26 -1.97 18.05
N TYR A 112 -16.92 -0.76 17.60
CA TYR A 112 -16.57 0.37 18.47
C TYR A 112 -17.63 1.48 18.47
N GLY A 113 -18.46 1.56 17.43
CA GLY A 113 -19.49 2.58 17.32
C GLY A 113 -20.33 2.44 16.07
N GLN A 114 -20.98 3.53 15.66
CA GLN A 114 -21.75 3.61 14.43
C GLN A 114 -20.81 3.88 13.25
N ALA A 115 -20.64 2.90 12.38
CA ALA A 115 -19.99 3.11 11.09
C ALA A 115 -21.03 3.18 9.99
N ASN A 116 -20.94 4.19 9.11
CA ASN A 116 -21.84 4.40 7.99
C ASN A 116 -21.12 4.19 6.67
N ALA A 117 -21.71 3.43 5.76
CA ALA A 117 -21.23 3.32 4.38
C ALA A 117 -21.87 4.46 3.56
N VAL A 118 -21.13 5.57 3.39
CA VAL A 118 -21.64 6.77 2.69
C VAL A 118 -21.55 6.68 1.18
N ALA A 119 -20.70 5.80 0.66
CA ALA A 119 -20.66 5.42 -0.75
C ALA A 119 -20.07 4.00 -0.90
N SER A 120 -20.43 3.32 -1.99
CA SER A 120 -19.89 2.00 -2.31
C SER A 120 -19.96 1.74 -3.82
N SER A 121 -18.97 1.02 -4.35
CA SER A 121 -18.96 0.49 -5.72
C SER A 121 -19.15 -1.04 -5.79
N ALA A 122 -19.73 -1.62 -4.75
CA ALA A 122 -19.98 -3.06 -4.67
C ALA A 122 -20.97 -3.57 -5.73
N ASP A 123 -21.86 -2.71 -6.23
CA ASP A 123 -22.84 -2.97 -7.30
C ASP A 123 -22.20 -3.46 -8.60
N LYS A 124 -20.96 -3.01 -8.90
CA LYS A 124 -20.18 -3.45 -10.06
C LYS A 124 -18.87 -4.13 -9.65
N THR A 125 -18.89 -4.90 -8.58
CA THR A 125 -17.73 -5.66 -8.09
C THR A 125 -16.50 -4.76 -7.91
N PHE A 126 -16.69 -3.52 -7.44
CA PHE A 126 -15.63 -2.55 -7.17
C PHE A 126 -14.75 -2.19 -8.39
N SER A 127 -15.32 -2.23 -9.60
CA SER A 127 -14.61 -1.91 -10.84
C SER A 127 -14.48 -0.41 -11.11
N TYR A 128 -15.01 0.44 -10.25
CA TYR A 128 -14.95 1.90 -10.36
C TYR A 128 -14.86 2.57 -8.99
N ILE A 129 -14.53 3.86 -8.98
CA ILE A 129 -14.61 4.74 -7.81
C ILE A 129 -15.89 5.56 -7.95
N PRO A 130 -16.80 5.57 -6.93
CA PRO A 130 -18.01 6.37 -6.97
C PRO A 130 -17.68 7.87 -6.99
N ASP A 131 -18.61 8.69 -7.48
CA ASP A 131 -18.50 10.14 -7.32
C ASP A 131 -18.53 10.50 -5.83
N CYS A 132 -17.45 11.12 -5.35
CA CYS A 132 -17.26 11.50 -3.97
C CYS A 132 -17.24 13.03 -3.77
N SER A 133 -17.79 13.79 -4.72
CA SER A 133 -17.84 15.26 -4.67
C SER A 133 -18.87 15.80 -3.67
N ASP A 134 -19.98 15.09 -3.47
CA ASP A 134 -21.03 15.45 -2.51
C ASP A 134 -21.63 14.20 -1.85
N LEU A 135 -20.97 13.74 -0.82
CA LEU A 135 -21.37 12.56 -0.04
C LEU A 135 -22.24 12.97 1.16
N PRO A 136 -23.15 12.09 1.63
CA PRO A 136 -23.94 12.30 2.84
C PRO A 136 -23.07 12.07 4.11
N ILE A 137 -22.03 12.88 4.27
CA ILE A 137 -21.14 12.82 5.43
C ILE A 137 -21.90 13.17 6.70
N SER A 138 -21.80 12.34 7.73
CA SER A 138 -22.45 12.54 9.03
C SER A 138 -21.91 13.79 9.73
N GLU A 139 -22.81 14.63 10.23
CA GLU A 139 -22.44 15.88 10.91
C GLU A 139 -21.53 15.65 12.13
N ASN A 140 -21.74 14.54 12.84
CA ASN A 140 -20.97 14.13 14.03
C ASN A 140 -19.92 13.06 13.74
N ALA A 141 -19.59 12.79 12.49
CA ALA A 141 -18.51 11.84 12.16
C ALA A 141 -17.16 12.32 12.70
N ASP A 142 -16.45 11.43 13.34
CA ASP A 142 -15.09 11.66 13.84
C ASP A 142 -14.05 11.64 12.72
N TYR A 143 -14.29 10.84 11.68
CA TYR A 143 -13.45 10.76 10.48
C TYR A 143 -14.20 10.14 9.29
N VAL A 144 -13.65 10.36 8.11
CA VAL A 144 -14.00 9.66 6.87
C VAL A 144 -12.86 8.74 6.48
N TYR A 145 -13.17 7.48 6.14
CA TYR A 145 -12.18 6.46 5.80
C TYR A 145 -12.23 6.06 4.33
N ILE A 146 -11.05 5.94 3.71
CA ILE A 146 -10.86 5.36 2.37
C ILE A 146 -9.74 4.31 2.36
N CYS A 147 -9.82 3.37 1.42
CA CYS A 147 -8.68 2.62 0.91
C CYS A 147 -8.34 3.22 -0.46
N GLU A 148 -7.26 4.00 -0.54
CA GLU A 148 -6.98 4.87 -1.67
C GLU A 148 -6.68 4.09 -2.96
N ASN A 149 -5.99 2.94 -2.84
CA ASN A 149 -5.73 2.03 -3.94
C ASN A 149 -6.19 0.62 -3.60
N ASN A 150 -7.10 0.08 -4.38
CA ASN A 150 -7.73 -1.22 -4.13
C ASN A 150 -6.93 -2.35 -4.77
N THR A 151 -6.04 -2.96 -4.02
CA THR A 151 -5.09 -4.01 -4.47
C THR A 151 -5.74 -5.18 -5.21
N ILE A 152 -6.95 -5.56 -4.79
CA ILE A 152 -7.68 -6.72 -5.36
C ILE A 152 -8.35 -6.35 -6.67
N TYR A 153 -9.00 -5.18 -6.70
CA TYR A 153 -9.87 -4.77 -7.79
C TYR A 153 -9.21 -3.83 -8.80
N GLY A 154 -8.04 -3.26 -8.47
CA GLY A 154 -7.25 -2.43 -9.38
C GLY A 154 -7.78 -1.01 -9.55
N THR A 155 -8.66 -0.55 -8.69
CA THR A 155 -9.15 0.84 -8.69
C THR A 155 -8.33 1.74 -7.78
N LYS A 156 -8.19 3.02 -8.14
CA LYS A 156 -7.53 4.05 -7.34
C LYS A 156 -8.30 5.37 -7.38
N PHE A 157 -8.43 6.02 -6.23
CA PHE A 157 -8.92 7.40 -6.17
C PHE A 157 -7.98 8.34 -6.96
N LYS A 158 -8.52 9.08 -7.91
CA LYS A 158 -7.81 10.12 -8.67
C LYS A 158 -7.99 11.51 -8.07
N ALA A 159 -9.06 11.69 -7.31
CA ALA A 159 -9.33 12.85 -6.49
C ALA A 159 -9.80 12.39 -5.11
N LEU A 160 -9.43 13.14 -4.07
CA LEU A 160 -9.88 12.85 -2.72
C LEU A 160 -11.37 13.18 -2.56
N PRO A 161 -12.10 12.45 -1.68
CA PRO A 161 -13.50 12.73 -1.40
C PRO A 161 -13.68 14.09 -0.72
N ASN A 162 -14.80 14.74 -0.99
CA ASN A 162 -15.24 15.89 -0.18
C ASN A 162 -15.75 15.38 1.18
N THR A 163 -14.91 15.50 2.19
CA THR A 163 -15.25 15.07 3.55
C THR A 163 -16.07 16.07 4.35
N LYS A 164 -16.46 17.19 3.75
CA LYS A 164 -17.14 18.32 4.42
C LYS A 164 -16.41 18.79 5.68
N GLY A 165 -15.07 18.80 5.61
CA GLY A 165 -14.19 19.25 6.69
C GLY A 165 -13.91 18.19 7.77
N LYS A 166 -14.40 16.97 7.64
CA LYS A 166 -14.05 15.87 8.56
C LYS A 166 -12.65 15.33 8.30
N PRO A 167 -11.94 14.85 9.34
CA PRO A 167 -10.63 14.23 9.19
C PRO A 167 -10.67 13.08 8.19
N LEU A 168 -9.76 13.09 7.19
CA LEU A 168 -9.63 11.99 6.23
C LEU A 168 -8.57 10.99 6.71
N VAL A 169 -8.94 9.73 6.80
CA VAL A 169 -8.07 8.60 7.13
C VAL A 169 -7.96 7.67 5.92
N ALA A 170 -6.74 7.39 5.48
CA ALA A 170 -6.50 6.61 4.27
C ALA A 170 -5.55 5.42 4.47
N ASP A 171 -5.99 4.23 4.04
CA ASP A 171 -5.11 3.10 3.77
C ASP A 171 -4.46 3.30 2.39
N VAL A 172 -3.17 3.56 2.39
CA VAL A 172 -2.37 3.75 1.17
C VAL A 172 -1.42 2.58 0.90
N SER A 173 -1.60 1.44 1.57
CA SER A 173 -0.65 0.30 1.53
C SER A 173 -0.18 -0.06 0.13
N SER A 174 -1.06 -0.07 -0.88
CA SER A 174 -0.70 -0.51 -2.23
C SER A 174 -0.36 0.62 -3.21
N CYS A 175 -0.38 1.88 -2.76
CA CYS A 175 0.11 3.03 -3.53
C CYS A 175 1.10 3.89 -2.74
N PHE A 176 1.54 3.43 -1.55
CA PHE A 176 2.46 4.18 -0.70
C PHE A 176 3.75 4.47 -1.45
N LEU A 177 4.17 5.74 -1.48
CA LEU A 177 5.37 6.23 -2.20
C LEU A 177 5.37 5.92 -3.71
N SER A 178 4.22 5.75 -4.34
CA SER A 178 4.14 5.54 -5.79
C SER A 178 4.10 6.85 -6.59
N GLU A 179 3.74 7.95 -5.95
CA GLU A 179 3.61 9.30 -6.51
C GLU A 179 3.63 10.35 -5.40
N PRO A 180 3.81 11.67 -5.72
CA PRO A 180 3.66 12.75 -4.75
C PRO A 180 2.27 12.79 -4.13
N VAL A 181 2.20 13.12 -2.84
CA VAL A 181 0.96 13.19 -2.05
C VAL A 181 0.94 14.50 -1.26
N GLU A 182 -0.20 15.19 -1.23
CA GLU A 182 -0.43 16.35 -0.38
C GLU A 182 -0.84 15.88 1.03
N VAL A 183 0.16 15.63 1.89
CA VAL A 183 -0.05 15.03 3.23
C VAL A 183 -1.03 15.83 4.09
N GLU A 184 -1.03 17.16 3.96
CA GLU A 184 -1.91 18.05 4.73
C GLU A 184 -3.41 17.81 4.48
N LYS A 185 -3.78 17.19 3.38
CA LYS A 185 -5.18 16.83 3.09
C LYS A 185 -5.68 15.64 3.91
N TYR A 186 -4.79 14.97 4.64
CA TYR A 186 -5.14 13.79 5.43
C TYR A 186 -4.93 14.06 6.92
N ALA A 187 -5.82 13.52 7.75
CA ALA A 187 -5.56 13.43 9.18
C ALA A 187 -4.68 12.22 9.52
N MET A 188 -4.75 11.17 8.71
CA MET A 188 -3.89 10.00 8.82
C MET A 188 -3.73 9.31 7.46
N LEU A 189 -2.49 8.99 7.13
CA LEU A 189 -2.09 8.05 6.09
C LEU A 189 -1.43 6.85 6.74
N TYR A 190 -1.76 5.63 6.34
CA TYR A 190 -1.05 4.45 6.82
C TYR A 190 -0.92 3.38 5.75
N GLY A 191 0.09 2.53 5.89
CA GLY A 191 0.27 1.42 4.99
C GLY A 191 1.16 0.32 5.51
N GLY A 192 0.84 -0.91 5.15
CA GLY A 192 1.73 -2.06 5.34
C GLY A 192 2.89 -2.01 4.36
N ALA A 193 4.12 -2.11 4.87
CA ALA A 193 5.34 -1.95 4.08
C ALA A 193 5.50 -3.00 2.96
N GLN A 194 4.97 -4.21 3.15
CA GLN A 194 5.20 -5.38 2.30
C GLN A 194 4.74 -5.27 0.85
N LYS A 195 4.06 -4.18 0.48
CA LYS A 195 3.60 -3.97 -0.90
C LYS A 195 4.60 -3.14 -1.70
N ASN A 196 4.89 -1.94 -1.25
CA ASN A 196 5.65 -0.99 -2.07
C ASN A 196 6.86 -0.34 -1.39
N VAL A 197 7.04 -0.51 -0.08
CA VAL A 197 8.03 0.28 0.67
C VAL A 197 8.97 -0.53 1.56
N GLY A 198 8.81 -1.85 1.64
CA GLY A 198 9.68 -2.69 2.46
C GLY A 198 9.21 -4.13 2.59
N PRO A 199 9.74 -4.91 3.55
CA PRO A 199 9.31 -6.26 3.84
C PRO A 199 8.03 -6.28 4.68
N ALA A 200 7.43 -7.48 4.83
CA ALA A 200 6.34 -7.71 5.78
C ALA A 200 6.81 -7.48 7.24
N GLY A 201 5.90 -7.03 8.08
CA GLY A 201 6.11 -6.84 9.53
C GLY A 201 6.12 -5.39 10.00
N VAL A 202 6.24 -4.43 9.09
CA VAL A 202 6.18 -2.99 9.39
C VAL A 202 4.90 -2.39 8.87
N VAL A 203 4.25 -1.57 9.69
CA VAL A 203 3.23 -0.59 9.28
C VAL A 203 3.80 0.80 9.50
N ILE A 204 3.66 1.67 8.53
CA ILE A 204 4.00 3.07 8.67
C ILE A 204 2.69 3.85 8.80
N ALA A 205 2.58 4.66 9.84
CA ALA A 205 1.44 5.56 10.07
C ALA A 205 1.94 7.00 10.18
N ILE A 206 1.38 7.88 9.36
CA ILE A 206 1.65 9.32 9.34
C ILE A 206 0.40 9.98 9.86
N ILE A 207 0.45 10.56 11.05
CA ILE A 207 -0.72 11.02 11.79
C ILE A 207 -0.54 12.48 12.18
N ARG A 208 -1.53 13.32 11.88
CA ARG A 208 -1.54 14.72 12.31
C ARG A 208 -1.62 14.78 13.85
N GLU A 209 -0.81 15.63 14.46
CA GLU A 209 -0.62 15.65 15.92
C GLU A 209 -1.90 15.89 16.71
N ASP A 210 -2.82 16.69 16.19
CA ASP A 210 -4.13 16.95 16.84
C ASP A 210 -5.01 15.71 16.96
N MET A 211 -4.75 14.67 16.16
CA MET A 211 -5.43 13.37 16.25
C MET A 211 -4.86 12.47 17.35
N ILE A 212 -3.64 12.73 17.83
CA ILE A 212 -2.94 11.91 18.81
C ILE A 212 -3.18 12.50 20.20
N THR A 213 -4.15 11.94 20.94
CA THR A 213 -4.57 12.46 22.24
C THR A 213 -4.68 11.34 23.27
N GLU A 214 -4.80 11.71 24.57
CA GLU A 214 -5.14 10.77 25.66
C GLU A 214 -6.61 10.33 25.61
N ASP A 215 -7.46 11.12 24.95
CA ASP A 215 -8.89 10.85 24.84
C ASP A 215 -9.11 9.79 23.74
N VAL A 216 -9.15 8.54 24.17
CA VAL A 216 -9.39 7.34 23.35
C VAL A 216 -10.56 6.56 23.91
N LEU A 217 -11.10 5.60 23.17
CA LEU A 217 -12.19 4.78 23.67
C LEU A 217 -11.80 4.05 24.98
N PRO A 218 -12.70 3.99 25.97
CA PRO A 218 -12.45 3.27 27.22
C PRO A 218 -12.03 1.81 26.97
N GLY A 219 -11.00 1.35 27.68
CA GLY A 219 -10.47 -0.01 27.52
C GLY A 219 -9.47 -0.18 26.38
N THR A 220 -9.11 0.89 25.67
CA THR A 220 -8.05 0.81 24.65
C THR A 220 -6.73 0.39 25.29
N PRO A 221 -6.15 -0.77 24.90
CA PRO A 221 -4.89 -1.25 25.46
C PRO A 221 -3.73 -0.29 25.14
N THR A 222 -2.74 -0.21 26.04
CA THR A 222 -1.57 0.68 25.91
C THR A 222 -0.88 0.53 24.53
N MET A 223 -0.66 -0.71 24.09
CA MET A 223 0.00 -0.99 22.80
C MET A 223 -0.83 -0.63 21.56
N LEU A 224 -2.12 -0.33 21.72
CA LEU A 224 -3.00 0.08 20.62
C LEU A 224 -3.32 1.59 20.64
N ARG A 225 -2.66 2.36 21.53
CA ARG A 225 -2.75 3.82 21.57
C ARG A 225 -1.66 4.44 20.69
N TYR A 226 -2.03 5.28 19.74
CA TYR A 226 -1.04 5.99 18.93
C TYR A 226 -0.13 6.88 19.76
N LYS A 227 -0.68 7.49 20.83
CA LYS A 227 0.11 8.33 21.74
C LYS A 227 1.25 7.57 22.42
N THR A 228 1.02 6.33 22.83
CA THR A 228 2.09 5.48 23.40
C THR A 228 3.29 5.36 22.45
N HIS A 229 3.03 5.17 21.18
CA HIS A 229 4.07 5.03 20.18
C HIS A 229 4.67 6.38 19.78
N ALA A 230 3.87 7.44 19.72
CA ALA A 230 4.33 8.78 19.37
C ALA A 230 5.25 9.37 20.46
N ASP A 231 4.89 9.23 21.74
CA ASP A 231 5.70 9.71 22.86
C ASP A 231 7.05 8.97 22.97
N ALA A 232 7.12 7.74 22.48
CA ALA A 232 8.32 6.91 22.52
C ALA A 232 9.01 6.80 21.15
N GLU A 233 8.68 7.64 20.17
CA GLU A 233 9.28 7.65 18.81
C GLU A 233 9.35 6.24 18.19
N SER A 234 8.25 5.48 18.32
CA SER A 234 8.11 4.07 17.90
C SER A 234 8.98 3.06 18.67
N LEU A 235 9.65 3.47 19.73
CA LEU A 235 10.56 2.64 20.53
C LEU A 235 10.00 2.29 21.92
N TYR A 236 8.68 2.33 22.11
CA TYR A 236 8.04 1.91 23.37
C TYR A 236 8.39 0.47 23.73
N ASN A 237 8.34 -0.43 22.75
CA ASN A 237 8.84 -1.82 22.83
C ASN A 237 9.81 -2.08 21.69
N THR A 238 10.42 -3.26 21.66
CA THR A 238 11.29 -3.66 20.55
C THR A 238 10.54 -3.64 19.24
N PRO A 239 10.93 -2.75 18.29
CA PRO A 239 10.24 -2.63 17.01
C PRO A 239 10.71 -3.72 16.03
N PRO A 240 10.09 -3.82 14.84
CA PRO A 240 10.57 -4.71 13.77
C PRO A 240 11.86 -4.13 13.14
N ALA A 241 12.95 -4.17 13.89
CA ALA A 241 14.21 -3.44 13.63
C ALA A 241 14.73 -3.63 12.21
N TYR A 242 14.88 -4.89 11.77
CA TYR A 242 15.37 -5.17 10.42
C TYR A 242 14.40 -4.73 9.33
N GLY A 243 13.09 -4.80 9.60
CA GLY A 243 12.06 -4.30 8.67
C GLY A 243 12.14 -2.78 8.49
N ILE A 244 12.39 -2.03 9.57
CA ILE A 244 12.56 -0.57 9.54
C ILE A 244 13.83 -0.20 8.76
N TYR A 245 14.95 -0.90 9.02
CA TYR A 245 16.18 -0.74 8.26
C TYR A 245 15.95 -0.95 6.76
N MET A 246 15.25 -2.01 6.38
CA MET A 246 14.91 -2.29 4.97
C MET A 246 14.02 -1.20 4.35
N CYS A 247 13.04 -0.68 5.10
CA CYS A 247 12.24 0.47 4.65
C CYS A 247 13.12 1.69 4.40
N GLY A 248 14.04 2.00 5.32
CA GLY A 248 15.02 3.08 5.14
C GLY A 248 15.86 2.94 3.88
N LYS A 249 16.34 1.71 3.57
CA LYS A 249 17.05 1.41 2.31
C LYS A 249 16.17 1.66 1.09
N VAL A 250 14.89 1.30 1.13
CA VAL A 250 13.95 1.58 0.04
C VAL A 250 13.73 3.09 -0.12
N PHE A 251 13.63 3.85 0.98
CA PHE A 251 13.48 5.31 0.91
C PHE A 251 14.70 5.97 0.26
N GLN A 252 15.91 5.55 0.65
CA GLN A 252 17.15 6.01 0.02
C GLN A 252 17.22 5.63 -1.46
N TRP A 253 16.79 4.43 -1.81
CA TRP A 253 16.69 4.01 -3.21
C TRP A 253 15.74 4.93 -3.99
N LEU A 254 14.56 5.28 -3.46
CA LEU A 254 13.62 6.21 -4.09
C LEU A 254 14.24 7.61 -4.29
N LYS A 255 14.97 8.12 -3.29
CA LYS A 255 15.71 9.39 -3.42
C LYS A 255 16.75 9.33 -4.55
N ARG A 256 17.53 8.25 -4.63
CA ARG A 256 18.49 8.03 -5.73
C ARG A 256 17.84 7.93 -7.11
N LYS A 257 16.59 7.47 -7.19
CA LYS A 257 15.80 7.41 -8.44
C LYS A 257 15.13 8.74 -8.82
N GLY A 258 15.37 9.82 -8.07
CA GLY A 258 14.83 11.15 -8.35
C GLY A 258 13.55 11.48 -7.60
N GLY A 259 13.22 10.72 -6.54
CA GLY A 259 12.07 10.97 -5.67
C GLY A 259 10.73 10.55 -6.28
N LEU A 260 9.64 11.02 -5.66
CA LEU A 260 8.30 10.55 -5.99
C LEU A 260 7.79 11.04 -7.35
N SER A 261 8.23 12.21 -7.84
CA SER A 261 7.83 12.71 -9.16
C SER A 261 8.40 11.84 -10.29
N ALA A 262 9.70 11.51 -10.22
CA ALA A 262 10.33 10.60 -11.18
C ALA A 262 9.74 9.19 -11.09
N MET A 263 9.41 8.72 -9.88
CA MET A 263 8.78 7.41 -9.67
C MET A 263 7.37 7.37 -10.26
N LYS A 264 6.58 8.44 -10.12
CA LYS A 264 5.27 8.57 -10.76
C LYS A 264 5.37 8.39 -12.28
N GLU A 265 6.25 9.16 -12.93
CA GLU A 265 6.46 9.05 -14.38
C GLU A 265 6.87 7.62 -14.80
N TYR A 266 7.73 6.99 -14.02
CA TYR A 266 8.15 5.62 -14.26
C TYR A 266 6.98 4.63 -14.14
N ASN A 267 6.15 4.79 -13.11
CA ASN A 267 4.97 3.96 -12.88
C ASN A 267 3.91 4.17 -13.97
N GLU A 268 3.71 5.42 -14.42
CA GLU A 268 2.80 5.73 -15.53
C GLU A 268 3.24 5.03 -16.82
N LYS A 269 4.53 5.08 -17.16
CA LYS A 269 5.09 4.39 -18.33
C LYS A 269 4.88 2.87 -18.25
N LYS A 270 5.15 2.24 -17.10
CA LYS A 270 4.92 0.81 -16.89
C LYS A 270 3.44 0.43 -17.04
N ALA A 271 2.57 1.17 -16.37
CA ALA A 271 1.14 0.91 -16.39
C ALA A 271 0.56 1.13 -17.80
N LYS A 272 0.99 2.19 -18.48
CA LYS A 272 0.57 2.48 -19.85
C LYS A 272 0.88 1.33 -20.79
N LEU A 273 2.09 0.78 -20.74
CA LEU A 273 2.50 -0.35 -21.58
C LEU A 273 1.53 -1.54 -21.45
N LEU A 274 1.19 -1.92 -20.22
CA LEU A 274 0.29 -3.04 -19.97
C LEU A 274 -1.18 -2.69 -20.33
N TYR A 275 -1.64 -1.49 -19.99
CA TYR A 275 -3.02 -1.08 -20.29
C TYR A 275 -3.25 -0.86 -21.78
N ASP A 276 -2.28 -0.33 -22.53
CA ASP A 276 -2.37 -0.19 -23.99
C ASP A 276 -2.54 -1.55 -24.68
N PHE A 277 -1.80 -2.56 -24.22
CA PHE A 277 -2.00 -3.93 -24.68
C PHE A 277 -3.40 -4.47 -24.35
N LEU A 278 -3.83 -4.34 -23.08
CA LEU A 278 -5.15 -4.83 -22.65
C LEU A 278 -6.32 -4.16 -23.39
N ASP A 279 -6.16 -2.88 -23.74
CA ASP A 279 -7.18 -2.13 -24.48
C ASP A 279 -7.27 -2.52 -25.96
N GLN A 280 -6.24 -3.14 -26.53
CA GLN A 280 -6.18 -3.58 -27.93
C GLN A 280 -6.39 -5.09 -28.08
N SER A 281 -6.12 -5.88 -27.04
CA SER A 281 -6.24 -7.34 -27.06
C SER A 281 -7.67 -7.81 -27.35
N GLN A 282 -7.77 -8.85 -28.16
CA GLN A 282 -9.05 -9.53 -28.43
C GLN A 282 -9.36 -10.61 -27.37
N MET A 283 -8.35 -11.06 -26.65
CA MET A 283 -8.45 -12.11 -25.65
C MET A 283 -8.47 -11.56 -24.22
N PHE A 284 -7.54 -10.67 -23.87
CA PHE A 284 -7.39 -10.16 -22.52
C PHE A 284 -8.17 -8.86 -22.33
N LYS A 285 -8.87 -8.74 -21.20
CA LYS A 285 -9.65 -7.54 -20.86
C LYS A 285 -9.34 -7.09 -19.43
N GLY A 286 -9.03 -5.81 -19.26
CA GLY A 286 -8.98 -5.18 -17.94
C GLY A 286 -10.37 -5.13 -17.31
N THR A 287 -10.44 -5.31 -15.98
CA THR A 287 -11.71 -5.36 -15.24
C THR A 287 -12.14 -4.00 -14.66
N VAL A 288 -11.36 -2.95 -14.85
CA VAL A 288 -11.51 -1.63 -14.21
C VAL A 288 -11.91 -0.57 -15.24
N GLU A 289 -12.83 0.32 -14.87
CA GLU A 289 -13.14 1.51 -15.66
C GLU A 289 -11.88 2.36 -15.89
N LYS A 290 -11.63 2.78 -17.13
CA LYS A 290 -10.37 3.42 -17.55
C LYS A 290 -9.94 4.59 -16.67
N LYS A 291 -10.92 5.44 -16.27
CA LYS A 291 -10.65 6.62 -15.44
C LYS A 291 -10.13 6.31 -14.03
N ASP A 292 -10.45 5.10 -13.52
CA ASP A 292 -10.18 4.70 -12.15
C ASP A 292 -9.05 3.66 -12.01
N ARG A 293 -8.35 3.36 -13.10
CA ARG A 293 -7.28 2.36 -13.15
C ARG A 293 -6.12 2.69 -12.23
N SER A 294 -5.71 1.69 -11.44
CA SER A 294 -4.50 1.73 -10.62
C SER A 294 -3.23 1.65 -11.46
N LEU A 295 -2.18 2.38 -11.06
CA LEU A 295 -0.83 2.22 -11.63
C LEU A 295 -0.05 1.06 -10.99
N MET A 296 -0.58 0.51 -9.86
CA MET A 296 0.13 -0.48 -9.05
C MET A 296 -0.40 -1.90 -9.23
N ASN A 297 -1.72 -2.06 -9.42
CA ASN A 297 -2.37 -3.37 -9.47
C ASN A 297 -3.31 -3.43 -10.68
N VAL A 298 -2.98 -4.27 -11.63
CA VAL A 298 -3.68 -4.41 -12.91
C VAL A 298 -4.35 -5.78 -12.98
N PRO A 299 -5.64 -5.89 -12.63
CA PRO A 299 -6.41 -7.12 -12.82
C PRO A 299 -6.90 -7.23 -14.27
N PHE A 300 -6.89 -8.45 -14.81
CA PHE A 300 -7.38 -8.75 -16.15
C PHE A 300 -7.84 -10.21 -16.25
N VAL A 301 -8.68 -10.49 -17.24
CA VAL A 301 -9.30 -11.81 -17.49
C VAL A 301 -9.27 -12.12 -18.98
N THR A 302 -9.36 -13.39 -19.35
CA THR A 302 -9.66 -13.81 -20.72
C THR A 302 -11.15 -13.98 -20.97
N GLY A 303 -11.94 -14.12 -19.91
CA GLY A 303 -13.36 -14.48 -19.96
C GLY A 303 -13.59 -15.99 -20.03
N ASP A 304 -12.54 -16.79 -20.08
CA ASP A 304 -12.56 -18.25 -20.07
C ASP A 304 -11.68 -18.73 -18.90
N PRO A 305 -12.26 -19.35 -17.84
CA PRO A 305 -11.49 -19.79 -16.68
C PRO A 305 -10.40 -20.83 -17.00
N ASP A 306 -10.57 -21.66 -18.04
CA ASP A 306 -9.57 -22.64 -18.45
C ASP A 306 -8.38 -21.95 -19.11
N LEU A 307 -8.61 -20.94 -19.94
CA LEU A 307 -7.55 -20.10 -20.49
C LEU A 307 -6.84 -19.29 -19.41
N ASP A 308 -7.57 -18.74 -18.43
CA ASP A 308 -6.97 -18.04 -17.28
C ASP A 308 -6.02 -18.99 -16.50
N ALA A 309 -6.45 -20.23 -16.24
CA ALA A 309 -5.63 -21.22 -15.55
C ALA A 309 -4.41 -21.66 -16.37
N LEU A 310 -4.57 -21.83 -17.68
CA LEU A 310 -3.49 -22.16 -18.61
C LEU A 310 -2.46 -21.02 -18.66
N PHE A 311 -2.92 -19.76 -18.76
CA PHE A 311 -2.06 -18.58 -18.74
C PHE A 311 -1.21 -18.53 -17.47
N VAL A 312 -1.81 -18.69 -16.28
CA VAL A 312 -1.10 -18.71 -15.00
C VAL A 312 -0.05 -19.81 -14.94
N LYS A 313 -0.34 -20.99 -15.49
CA LYS A 313 0.60 -22.12 -15.54
C LYS A 313 1.79 -21.82 -16.46
N GLU A 314 1.50 -21.37 -17.69
CA GLU A 314 2.55 -21.12 -18.70
C GLU A 314 3.39 -19.88 -18.35
N SER A 315 2.79 -18.81 -17.80
CA SER A 315 3.51 -17.62 -17.34
C SER A 315 4.51 -17.93 -16.24
N LYS A 316 4.13 -18.80 -15.29
CA LYS A 316 5.05 -19.27 -14.25
C LYS A 316 6.25 -20.01 -14.84
N ALA A 317 6.03 -20.90 -15.81
CA ALA A 317 7.11 -21.60 -16.52
C ALA A 317 8.06 -20.63 -17.28
N ALA A 318 7.53 -19.47 -17.73
CA ALA A 318 8.30 -18.41 -18.37
C ALA A 318 9.04 -17.47 -17.37
N GLY A 319 8.93 -17.73 -16.06
CA GLY A 319 9.55 -16.91 -15.01
C GLY A 319 8.77 -15.62 -14.69
N LEU A 320 7.46 -15.62 -14.94
CA LEU A 320 6.51 -14.57 -14.57
C LEU A 320 5.65 -15.11 -13.44
N GLU A 321 6.07 -14.84 -12.19
CA GLU A 321 5.50 -15.46 -11.00
C GLU A 321 4.34 -14.64 -10.41
N ASN A 322 3.39 -15.36 -9.78
CA ASN A 322 2.31 -14.80 -8.96
C ASN A 322 1.29 -13.94 -9.72
N LEU A 323 1.00 -14.27 -10.97
CA LEU A 323 0.00 -13.59 -11.80
C LEU A 323 -1.43 -14.02 -11.52
N LYS A 324 -1.69 -15.10 -10.77
CA LYS A 324 -3.05 -15.53 -10.44
C LYS A 324 -3.83 -14.44 -9.73
N GLY A 325 -5.03 -14.12 -10.24
CA GLY A 325 -5.93 -13.14 -9.66
C GLY A 325 -6.49 -13.55 -8.29
N HIS A 326 -7.09 -12.61 -7.59
CA HIS A 326 -7.75 -12.90 -6.33
C HIS A 326 -9.05 -13.67 -6.57
N ARG A 327 -9.38 -14.61 -5.67
CA ARG A 327 -10.57 -15.52 -5.79
C ARG A 327 -11.91 -14.79 -6.01
N THR A 328 -12.02 -13.52 -5.60
CA THR A 328 -13.26 -12.72 -5.74
C THR A 328 -13.39 -12.04 -7.11
N VAL A 329 -12.31 -11.93 -7.87
CA VAL A 329 -12.28 -11.34 -9.22
C VAL A 329 -12.07 -12.44 -10.27
N GLY A 330 -11.28 -13.45 -9.92
CA GLY A 330 -10.81 -14.45 -10.87
C GLY A 330 -9.66 -13.96 -11.72
N GLY A 331 -9.41 -14.62 -12.84
CA GLY A 331 -8.43 -14.23 -13.83
C GLY A 331 -7.01 -14.06 -13.30
N MET A 332 -6.37 -13.01 -13.76
CA MET A 332 -5.00 -12.64 -13.44
C MET A 332 -4.91 -11.26 -12.79
N ARG A 333 -3.80 -11.00 -12.11
CA ARG A 333 -3.45 -9.67 -11.61
C ARG A 333 -1.93 -9.47 -11.66
N ALA A 334 -1.50 -8.47 -12.39
CA ALA A 334 -0.12 -8.00 -12.38
C ALA A 334 0.01 -6.87 -11.35
N SER A 335 0.75 -7.11 -10.26
CA SER A 335 1.14 -6.05 -9.32
C SER A 335 2.52 -5.53 -9.74
N ILE A 336 2.54 -4.32 -10.29
CA ILE A 336 3.71 -3.70 -10.94
C ILE A 336 4.29 -2.55 -10.10
N TYR A 337 4.35 -2.73 -8.80
CA TYR A 337 4.85 -1.76 -7.83
C TYR A 337 6.15 -1.05 -8.26
N ASN A 338 6.59 -0.08 -7.49
CA ASN A 338 7.77 0.73 -7.80
C ASN A 338 8.99 -0.11 -8.21
N ALA A 339 9.25 -1.21 -7.49
CA ALA A 339 10.42 -2.05 -7.70
C ALA A 339 10.33 -3.00 -8.91
N MET A 340 9.15 -3.17 -9.53
CA MET A 340 9.03 -3.95 -10.77
C MET A 340 9.75 -3.22 -11.90
N PRO A 341 10.81 -3.80 -12.49
CA PRO A 341 11.51 -3.16 -13.59
C PRO A 341 10.65 -3.15 -14.87
N MET A 342 10.88 -2.17 -15.74
CA MET A 342 10.22 -2.06 -17.05
C MET A 342 10.32 -3.37 -17.85
N ALA A 343 11.51 -3.98 -17.88
CA ALA A 343 11.75 -5.26 -18.54
C ALA A 343 10.81 -6.38 -18.06
N GLY A 344 10.36 -6.34 -16.81
CA GLY A 344 9.38 -7.31 -16.28
C GLY A 344 8.00 -7.11 -16.91
N VAL A 345 7.58 -5.86 -17.09
CA VAL A 345 6.29 -5.54 -17.73
C VAL A 345 6.35 -5.79 -19.23
N GLU A 346 7.47 -5.45 -19.90
CA GLU A 346 7.72 -5.75 -21.32
C GLU A 346 7.66 -7.27 -21.57
N LYS A 347 8.33 -8.04 -20.74
CA LYS A 347 8.29 -9.51 -20.83
C LYS A 347 6.88 -10.06 -20.63
N LEU A 348 6.10 -9.49 -19.70
CA LEU A 348 4.71 -9.89 -19.49
C LEU A 348 3.88 -9.60 -20.76
N VAL A 349 3.97 -8.41 -21.31
CA VAL A 349 3.21 -8.01 -22.53
C VAL A 349 3.59 -8.91 -23.72
N THR A 350 4.88 -9.13 -23.97
CA THR A 350 5.34 -10.06 -25.03
C THR A 350 4.77 -11.47 -24.82
N PHE A 351 4.81 -11.96 -23.58
CA PHE A 351 4.23 -13.27 -23.26
C PHE A 351 2.72 -13.31 -23.51
N MET A 352 1.99 -12.25 -23.16
CA MET A 352 0.54 -12.14 -23.42
C MET A 352 0.23 -12.13 -24.92
N GLU A 353 1.01 -11.39 -25.73
CA GLU A 353 0.88 -11.38 -27.19
C GLU A 353 1.06 -12.78 -27.80
N ASP A 354 2.11 -13.49 -27.39
CA ASP A 354 2.39 -14.82 -27.89
C ASP A 354 1.36 -15.85 -27.44
N PHE A 355 0.89 -15.74 -26.19
CA PHE A 355 -0.19 -16.57 -25.65
C PHE A 355 -1.50 -16.33 -26.43
N GLU A 356 -1.84 -15.08 -26.72
CA GLU A 356 -3.02 -14.72 -27.51
C GLU A 356 -2.93 -15.30 -28.93
N LYS A 357 -1.79 -15.14 -29.63
CA LYS A 357 -1.57 -15.72 -30.99
C LYS A 357 -1.75 -17.25 -30.98
N LYS A 358 -1.20 -17.93 -29.98
CA LYS A 358 -1.21 -19.38 -29.86
C LYS A 358 -2.62 -19.95 -29.56
N ASN A 359 -3.43 -19.21 -28.80
CA ASN A 359 -4.72 -19.70 -28.28
C ASN A 359 -5.94 -19.00 -28.91
N ARG A 360 -5.76 -18.14 -29.92
CA ARG A 360 -6.87 -17.65 -30.75
C ARG A 360 -7.54 -18.82 -31.46
N LYS A 361 -8.85 -18.95 -31.26
CA LYS A 361 -9.71 -19.84 -32.06
C LYS A 361 -10.05 -19.19 -33.39
#